data_9c1f55aa4cc2ccb1ac86d600a7f92256
#
_entry.id   9c1f55aa4cc2ccb1ac86d600a7f92256
#
_cell.length_a   1.000
_cell.length_b   1.000
_cell.length_c   1.000
_cell.angle_alpha   90.00
_cell.angle_beta   90.00
_cell.angle_gamma   90.00
#
_symmetry.space_group_name_H-M   'P 1'
#
loop_
_entity.id
_entity.type
_entity.pdbx_description
1 polymer ?
#
loop_
_entity_poly.entity_id
_entity_poly.type
_entity_poly.pdbx_seq_one_letter_code
_entity_poly.pdbx_strand_id
1 'polypeptide(L)'
;MANKEFRSPVYNIIAVPFEKIIPNTYNPNNVAPPEMRLLYDSIKEDGYTMPIVCYHVKSNDKYVIVDGFHRWRVMRDYKDIYEREKGMMPVSIIDKPLSDRMASTIRHNRARGTHDVDLMSNIIKELYELGRSDAWISKHLGMDRDEILRLKQITGLAALCLLY
;
A
#
# COMPACT_ATOMS: atom_id res chain seq x y z
N MET A 1 -16.44 -17.34 22.97
CA MET A 1 -15.52 -17.14 21.82
C MET A 1 -14.21 -16.64 22.40
N ALA A 2 -13.11 -17.39 22.26
CA ALA A 2 -11.82 -16.97 22.78
C ALA A 2 -11.40 -15.68 22.09
N ASN A 3 -11.15 -14.65 22.88
CA ASN A 3 -10.62 -13.37 22.41
C ASN A 3 -9.22 -13.66 21.82
N LYS A 4 -9.12 -13.76 20.49
CA LYS A 4 -7.85 -14.00 19.82
C LYS A 4 -6.97 -12.79 20.10
N GLU A 5 -5.99 -12.94 20.96
CA GLU A 5 -5.08 -11.88 21.34
C GLU A 5 -4.46 -11.27 20.05
N PHE A 6 -4.59 -9.94 19.89
CA PHE A 6 -4.06 -9.26 18.71
C PHE A 6 -2.53 -9.26 18.79
N ARG A 7 -1.89 -9.92 17.82
CA ARG A 7 -0.44 -9.91 17.67
C ARG A 7 -0.05 -9.13 16.42
N SER A 8 0.91 -8.23 16.55
CA SER A 8 1.40 -7.44 15.41
C SER A 8 1.98 -8.36 14.32
N PRO A 9 1.60 -8.15 13.05
CA PRO A 9 2.03 -9.01 11.93
C PRO A 9 3.55 -9.10 11.77
N VAL A 10 4.29 -8.07 12.19
CA VAL A 10 5.77 -8.02 12.13
C VAL A 10 6.44 -9.13 12.95
N TYR A 11 5.76 -9.75 13.92
CA TYR A 11 6.31 -10.88 14.66
C TYR A 11 6.18 -12.23 13.92
N ASN A 12 5.61 -12.22 12.72
CA ASN A 12 5.51 -13.40 11.86
C ASN A 12 5.88 -13.03 10.41
N ILE A 13 7.17 -12.76 10.19
CA ILE A 13 7.71 -12.49 8.87
C ILE A 13 8.01 -13.81 8.19
N ILE A 14 7.57 -13.94 6.94
CA ILE A 14 7.85 -15.09 6.08
C ILE A 14 8.66 -14.69 4.86
N ALA A 15 9.49 -15.60 4.37
CA ALA A 15 10.17 -15.44 3.09
C ALA A 15 9.24 -15.91 1.96
N VAL A 16 8.95 -15.03 1.01
CA VAL A 16 8.06 -15.30 -0.13
C VAL A 16 8.84 -15.17 -1.43
N PRO A 17 8.71 -16.13 -2.38
CA PRO A 17 9.31 -15.98 -3.71
C PRO A 17 8.86 -14.69 -4.38
N PHE A 18 9.81 -13.93 -4.92
CA PHE A 18 9.57 -12.62 -5.54
C PHE A 18 8.48 -12.69 -6.62
N GLU A 19 8.45 -13.77 -7.41
CA GLU A 19 7.50 -13.98 -8.52
C GLU A 19 6.04 -14.14 -8.06
N LYS A 20 5.83 -14.43 -6.78
CA LYS A 20 4.50 -14.51 -6.18
C LYS A 20 3.98 -13.15 -5.71
N ILE A 21 4.84 -12.13 -5.65
CA ILE A 21 4.49 -10.82 -5.12
C ILE A 21 4.12 -9.90 -6.28
N ILE A 22 2.94 -9.31 -6.20
CA ILE A 22 2.40 -8.41 -7.21
C ILE A 22 2.07 -7.04 -6.61
N PRO A 23 2.32 -5.95 -7.35
CA PRO A 23 1.93 -4.62 -6.92
C PRO A 23 0.40 -4.50 -6.86
N ASN A 24 -0.09 -3.59 -6.02
CA ASN A 24 -1.48 -3.16 -6.09
C ASN A 24 -1.66 -2.10 -7.19
N THR A 25 -2.91 -1.87 -7.59
CA THR A 25 -3.28 -0.91 -8.64
C THR A 25 -3.53 0.50 -8.12
N TYR A 26 -3.56 0.69 -6.80
CA TYR A 26 -3.97 1.91 -6.12
C TYR A 26 -2.86 2.57 -5.27
N ASN A 27 -1.59 2.25 -5.49
CA ASN A 27 -0.50 2.86 -4.72
C ASN A 27 -0.24 4.31 -5.18
N PRO A 28 -0.47 5.32 -4.32
CA PRO A 28 -0.36 6.73 -4.71
C PRO A 28 1.08 7.27 -4.68
N ASN A 29 2.08 6.43 -4.37
CA ASN A 29 3.45 6.91 -4.20
C ASN A 29 4.26 6.76 -5.49
N ASN A 30 4.76 7.90 -5.95
CA ASN A 30 5.83 7.98 -6.93
C ASN A 30 7.08 8.54 -6.25
N VAL A 31 8.19 7.82 -6.33
CA VAL A 31 9.48 8.23 -5.76
C VAL A 31 10.42 8.60 -6.89
N ALA A 32 11.06 9.75 -6.76
CA ALA A 32 12.00 10.24 -7.76
C ALA A 32 13.25 9.33 -7.85
N PRO A 33 13.95 9.30 -9.00
CA PRO A 33 15.11 8.42 -9.19
C PRO A 33 16.22 8.58 -8.14
N PRO A 34 16.56 9.78 -7.64
CA PRO A 34 17.59 9.92 -6.61
C PRO A 34 17.25 9.20 -5.30
N GLU A 35 15.98 9.30 -4.84
CA GLU A 35 15.51 8.63 -3.62
C GLU A 35 15.46 7.11 -3.79
N MET A 36 15.12 6.64 -5.00
CA MET A 36 15.20 5.21 -5.32
C MET A 36 16.63 4.68 -5.25
N ARG A 37 17.62 5.50 -5.68
CA ARG A 37 19.03 5.15 -5.58
C ARG A 37 19.49 5.05 -4.13
N LEU A 38 19.11 6.02 -3.28
CA LEU A 38 19.40 5.99 -1.85
C LEU A 38 18.79 4.77 -1.17
N LEU A 39 17.56 4.39 -1.54
CA LEU A 39 16.90 3.19 -1.03
C LEU A 39 17.66 1.91 -1.45
N TYR A 40 18.11 1.85 -2.70
CA TYR A 40 18.96 0.74 -3.16
C TYR A 40 20.26 0.67 -2.35
N ASP A 41 20.98 1.79 -2.19
CA ASP A 41 22.23 1.84 -1.44
C ASP A 41 22.03 1.40 0.02
N SER A 42 20.94 1.85 0.68
CA SER A 42 20.58 1.40 2.02
C SER A 42 20.33 -0.12 2.07
N ILE A 43 19.53 -0.65 1.14
CA ILE A 43 19.26 -2.10 1.12
C ILE A 43 20.53 -2.90 0.78
N LYS A 44 21.40 -2.34 -0.04
CA LYS A 44 22.67 -2.97 -0.36
C LYS A 44 23.60 -3.08 0.86
N GLU A 45 23.69 -2.03 1.67
CA GLU A 45 24.54 -1.98 2.87
C GLU A 45 23.94 -2.77 4.04
N ASP A 46 22.66 -2.54 4.35
CA ASP A 46 22.03 -3.02 5.57
C ASP A 46 21.13 -4.27 5.37
N GLY A 47 20.82 -4.63 4.14
CA GLY A 47 19.80 -5.62 3.83
C GLY A 47 18.37 -5.08 3.97
N TYR A 48 17.38 -5.98 3.88
CA TYR A 48 15.99 -5.65 4.15
C TYR A 48 15.74 -5.55 5.66
N THR A 49 15.88 -4.37 6.23
CA THR A 49 15.59 -4.12 7.66
C THR A 49 14.11 -4.05 7.99
N MET A 50 13.26 -3.83 6.97
CA MET A 50 11.80 -3.76 7.10
C MET A 50 11.13 -4.68 6.08
N PRO A 51 10.23 -5.59 6.49
CA PRO A 51 9.49 -6.43 5.55
C PRO A 51 8.55 -5.58 4.70
N ILE A 52 8.16 -6.08 3.52
CA ILE A 52 7.00 -5.54 2.82
C ILE A 52 5.72 -6.09 3.46
N VAL A 53 4.64 -5.31 3.38
CA VAL A 53 3.34 -5.72 3.91
C VAL A 53 2.47 -6.18 2.75
N CYS A 54 1.97 -7.41 2.82
CA CYS A 54 1.15 -8.00 1.77
C CYS A 54 -0.17 -8.56 2.29
N TYR A 55 -1.12 -8.69 1.38
CA TYR A 55 -2.30 -9.53 1.51
C TYR A 55 -2.11 -10.81 0.71
N HIS A 56 -2.35 -11.97 1.31
CA HIS A 56 -2.24 -13.26 0.61
C HIS A 56 -3.56 -13.63 -0.04
N VAL A 57 -3.57 -13.70 -1.38
CA VAL A 57 -4.71 -14.16 -2.19
C VAL A 57 -4.62 -15.68 -2.30
N LYS A 58 -5.33 -16.39 -1.43
CA LYS A 58 -5.25 -17.85 -1.30
C LYS A 58 -5.65 -18.61 -2.57
N SER A 59 -6.55 -18.03 -3.39
CA SER A 59 -7.07 -18.69 -4.60
C SER A 59 -6.04 -18.92 -5.70
N ASN A 60 -5.00 -18.06 -5.77
CA ASN A 60 -3.95 -18.14 -6.80
C ASN A 60 -2.54 -18.07 -6.21
N ASP A 61 -2.43 -18.14 -4.89
CA ASP A 61 -1.16 -18.09 -4.14
C ASP A 61 -0.29 -16.87 -4.48
N LYS A 62 -0.93 -15.70 -4.68
CA LYS A 62 -0.25 -14.42 -4.90
C LYS A 62 -0.32 -13.53 -3.67
N TYR A 63 0.68 -12.68 -3.54
CA TYR A 63 0.82 -11.72 -2.44
C TYR A 63 0.72 -10.30 -2.98
N VAL A 64 -0.39 -9.61 -2.70
CA VAL A 64 -0.63 -8.24 -3.15
C VAL A 64 -0.01 -7.26 -2.18
N ILE A 65 0.86 -6.39 -2.67
CA ILE A 65 1.54 -5.38 -1.85
C ILE A 65 0.53 -4.39 -1.27
N VAL A 66 0.60 -4.13 0.03
CA VAL A 66 -0.15 -3.09 0.74
C VAL A 66 0.79 -1.94 1.14
N ASP A 67 2.01 -2.26 1.57
CA ASP A 67 3.08 -1.29 1.83
C ASP A 67 4.44 -1.87 1.44
N GLY A 68 5.39 -0.99 1.08
CA GLY A 68 6.74 -1.39 0.71
C GLY A 68 6.97 -1.57 -0.79
N PHE A 69 6.13 -0.97 -1.64
CA PHE A 69 6.26 -1.04 -3.09
C PHE A 69 7.66 -0.66 -3.61
N HIS A 70 8.30 0.39 -3.05
CA HIS A 70 9.64 0.80 -3.46
C HIS A 70 10.71 -0.21 -3.04
N ARG A 71 10.57 -0.87 -1.88
CA ARG A 71 11.46 -1.98 -1.46
C ARG A 71 11.34 -3.17 -2.41
N TRP A 72 10.13 -3.49 -2.85
CA TRP A 72 9.89 -4.50 -3.89
C TRP A 72 10.51 -4.09 -5.23
N ARG A 73 10.38 -2.80 -5.65
CA ARG A 73 11.02 -2.28 -6.86
C ARG A 73 12.54 -2.42 -6.84
N VAL A 74 13.19 -2.21 -5.70
CA VAL A 74 14.65 -2.42 -5.59
C VAL A 74 15.02 -3.85 -5.98
N MET A 75 14.34 -4.86 -5.45
CA MET A 75 14.63 -6.25 -5.83
C MET A 75 14.33 -6.53 -7.32
N ARG A 76 13.29 -5.91 -7.87
CA ARG A 76 12.94 -6.03 -9.29
C ARG A 76 14.01 -5.41 -10.20
N ASP A 77 14.50 -4.23 -9.84
CA ASP A 77 15.30 -3.40 -10.73
C ASP A 77 16.83 -3.66 -10.57
N TYR A 78 17.25 -4.30 -9.46
CA TYR A 78 18.65 -4.54 -9.13
C TYR A 78 18.94 -6.03 -8.90
N LYS A 79 19.60 -6.62 -9.91
CA LYS A 79 19.90 -8.06 -9.96
C LYS A 79 20.79 -8.54 -8.80
N ASP A 80 21.74 -7.72 -8.35
CA ASP A 80 22.62 -8.04 -7.23
C ASP A 80 21.84 -8.24 -5.91
N ILE A 81 20.79 -7.45 -5.69
CA ILE A 81 19.89 -7.62 -4.53
C ILE A 81 19.07 -8.91 -4.68
N TYR A 82 18.49 -9.16 -5.87
CA TYR A 82 17.73 -10.38 -6.13
C TYR A 82 18.57 -11.65 -5.89
N GLU A 83 19.80 -11.68 -6.41
CA GLU A 83 20.71 -12.82 -6.27
C GLU A 83 21.16 -13.02 -4.80
N ARG A 84 21.47 -11.94 -4.08
CA ARG A 84 21.85 -11.97 -2.66
C ARG A 84 20.72 -12.57 -1.81
N GLU A 85 19.49 -12.15 -2.05
CA GLU A 85 18.30 -12.62 -1.33
C GLU A 85 17.77 -13.96 -1.88
N LYS A 86 18.42 -14.56 -2.89
CA LYS A 86 18.01 -15.82 -3.53
C LYS A 86 16.57 -15.79 -4.07
N GLY A 87 16.15 -14.63 -4.57
CA GLY A 87 14.77 -14.42 -5.05
C GLY A 87 13.70 -14.44 -3.97
N MET A 88 14.08 -14.34 -2.68
CA MET A 88 13.13 -14.38 -1.56
C MET A 88 12.98 -13.00 -0.93
N MET A 89 11.76 -12.59 -0.66
CA MET A 89 11.44 -11.29 -0.06
C MET A 89 10.81 -11.46 1.33
N PRO A 90 11.25 -10.69 2.34
CA PRO A 90 10.63 -10.72 3.66
C PRO A 90 9.25 -10.06 3.62
N VAL A 91 8.21 -10.81 3.98
CA VAL A 91 6.82 -10.38 3.92
C VAL A 91 6.15 -10.51 5.27
N SER A 92 5.44 -9.45 5.67
CA SER A 92 4.49 -9.44 6.77
C SER A 92 3.07 -9.46 6.19
N ILE A 93 2.21 -10.36 6.67
CA ILE A 93 0.86 -10.54 6.11
C ILE A 93 -0.17 -9.80 6.94
N ILE A 94 -1.05 -9.04 6.26
CA ILE A 94 -2.28 -8.52 6.84
C ILE A 94 -3.49 -9.16 6.15
N ASP A 95 -4.45 -9.63 6.95
CA ASP A 95 -5.70 -10.20 6.46
C ASP A 95 -6.85 -9.22 6.72
N LYS A 96 -7.14 -8.39 5.72
CA LYS A 96 -8.15 -7.33 5.79
C LYS A 96 -8.92 -7.22 4.48
N PRO A 97 -10.21 -6.78 4.52
CA PRO A 97 -10.97 -6.43 3.32
C PRO A 97 -10.26 -5.39 2.44
N LEU A 98 -10.60 -5.34 1.16
CA LEU A 98 -9.92 -4.46 0.18
C LEU A 98 -9.92 -3.00 0.62
N SER A 99 -11.07 -2.44 1.04
CA SER A 99 -11.16 -1.05 1.50
C SER A 99 -10.25 -0.73 2.70
N ASP A 100 -10.11 -1.68 3.64
CA ASP A 100 -9.24 -1.49 4.81
C ASP A 100 -7.76 -1.59 4.43
N ARG A 101 -7.42 -2.40 3.40
CA ARG A 101 -6.08 -2.47 2.83
C ARG A 101 -5.72 -1.16 2.12
N MET A 102 -6.65 -0.61 1.31
CA MET A 102 -6.48 0.70 0.66
C MET A 102 -6.27 1.79 1.71
N ALA A 103 -7.11 1.82 2.75
CA ALA A 103 -6.94 2.75 3.86
C ALA A 103 -5.59 2.57 4.58
N SER A 104 -5.12 1.33 4.75
CA SER A 104 -3.79 1.07 5.32
C SER A 104 -2.68 1.63 4.44
N THR A 105 -2.72 1.40 3.13
CA THR A 105 -1.77 1.97 2.17
C THR A 105 -1.71 3.49 2.28
N ILE A 106 -2.87 4.15 2.29
CA ILE A 106 -2.95 5.62 2.39
C ILE A 106 -2.37 6.11 3.72
N ARG A 107 -2.75 5.50 4.87
CA ARG A 107 -2.23 5.91 6.18
C ARG A 107 -0.71 5.78 6.25
N HIS A 108 -0.15 4.67 5.76
CA HIS A 108 1.30 4.47 5.71
C HIS A 108 1.98 5.53 4.85
N ASN A 109 1.39 5.87 3.71
CA ASN A 109 1.91 6.89 2.81
C ASN A 109 1.79 8.29 3.42
N ARG A 110 0.62 8.68 3.93
CA ARG A 110 0.40 9.99 4.56
C ARG A 110 1.35 10.26 5.74
N ALA A 111 1.69 9.23 6.49
CA ALA A 111 2.64 9.35 7.59
C ALA A 111 4.09 9.62 7.11
N ARG A 112 4.40 9.45 5.81
CA ARG A 112 5.75 9.58 5.25
C ARG A 112 5.99 10.83 4.40
N GLY A 113 4.96 11.66 4.11
CA GLY A 113 5.16 12.92 3.38
C GLY A 113 4.18 13.21 2.26
N THR A 114 4.64 13.88 1.19
CA THR A 114 3.82 14.39 0.08
C THR A 114 3.19 13.29 -0.78
N HIS A 115 1.98 13.57 -1.29
CA HIS A 115 1.19 12.62 -2.07
C HIS A 115 0.89 13.19 -3.46
N ASP A 116 0.78 12.29 -4.42
CA ASP A 116 0.24 12.58 -5.73
C ASP A 116 -1.30 12.75 -5.60
N VAL A 117 -1.79 13.94 -5.96
CA VAL A 117 -3.20 14.31 -5.81
C VAL A 117 -4.09 13.49 -6.72
N ASP A 118 -3.66 13.22 -7.96
CA ASP A 118 -4.44 12.47 -8.95
C ASP A 118 -4.59 11.01 -8.52
N LEU A 119 -3.51 10.38 -8.05
CA LEU A 119 -3.55 9.02 -7.52
C LEU A 119 -4.41 8.94 -6.25
N MET A 120 -4.34 9.96 -5.38
CA MET A 120 -5.18 10.02 -4.19
C MET A 120 -6.67 10.15 -4.56
N SER A 121 -6.99 10.97 -5.56
CA SER A 121 -8.34 11.14 -6.08
C SER A 121 -8.93 9.82 -6.63
N ASN A 122 -8.12 9.05 -7.35
CA ASN A 122 -8.54 7.73 -7.87
C ASN A 122 -8.85 6.75 -6.74
N ILE A 123 -8.06 6.73 -5.66
CA ILE A 123 -8.34 5.89 -4.49
C ILE A 123 -9.65 6.29 -3.81
N ILE A 124 -9.91 7.59 -3.66
CA ILE A 124 -11.19 8.08 -3.12
C ILE A 124 -12.34 7.58 -3.97
N LYS A 125 -12.23 7.64 -5.31
CA LYS A 125 -13.24 7.11 -6.22
C LYS A 125 -13.49 5.61 -5.99
N GLU A 126 -12.45 4.79 -5.95
CA GLU A 126 -12.58 3.35 -5.69
C GLU A 126 -13.22 3.05 -4.32
N LEU A 127 -12.90 3.83 -3.28
CA LEU A 127 -13.53 3.66 -1.97
C LEU A 127 -15.03 3.95 -2.00
N TYR A 128 -15.49 4.95 -2.78
CA TYR A 128 -16.93 5.18 -3.01
C TYR A 128 -17.57 4.04 -3.79
N GLU A 129 -16.92 3.53 -4.83
CA GLU A 129 -17.40 2.36 -5.58
C GLU A 129 -17.51 1.11 -4.69
N LEU A 130 -16.66 1.00 -3.66
CA LEU A 130 -16.75 -0.02 -2.60
C LEU A 130 -17.80 0.33 -1.51
N GLY A 131 -18.63 1.35 -1.70
CA GLY A 131 -19.69 1.76 -0.79
C GLY A 131 -19.24 2.45 0.50
N ARG A 132 -18.02 3.05 0.50
CA ARG A 132 -17.53 3.77 1.67
C ARG A 132 -18.02 5.22 1.69
N SER A 133 -18.54 5.67 2.86
CA SER A 133 -19.04 7.03 3.06
C SER A 133 -17.94 8.03 3.37
N ASP A 134 -18.23 9.34 3.24
CA ASP A 134 -17.33 10.45 3.66
C ASP A 134 -16.91 10.28 5.12
N ALA A 135 -17.85 9.91 6.00
CA ALA A 135 -17.57 9.68 7.41
C ALA A 135 -16.57 8.52 7.61
N TRP A 136 -16.71 7.46 6.84
CA TRP A 136 -15.78 6.35 6.88
C TRP A 136 -14.40 6.77 6.37
N ILE A 137 -14.33 7.48 5.24
CA ILE A 137 -13.08 7.98 4.64
C ILE A 137 -12.38 8.93 5.61
N SER A 138 -13.09 9.92 6.17
CA SER A 138 -12.55 10.85 7.15
C SER A 138 -11.93 10.11 8.34
N LYS A 139 -12.68 9.17 8.93
CA LYS A 139 -12.23 8.39 10.08
C LYS A 139 -11.01 7.52 9.80
N HIS A 140 -10.97 6.85 8.65
CA HIS A 140 -9.96 5.81 8.37
C HIS A 140 -8.72 6.35 7.64
N LEU A 141 -8.85 7.46 6.91
CA LEU A 141 -7.75 8.08 6.17
C LEU A 141 -7.23 9.36 6.84
N GLY A 142 -7.94 9.89 7.85
CA GLY A 142 -7.58 11.14 8.51
C GLY A 142 -7.76 12.37 7.62
N MET A 143 -8.70 12.31 6.67
CA MET A 143 -9.03 13.42 5.76
C MET A 143 -10.14 14.28 6.36
N ASP A 144 -10.05 15.60 6.22
CA ASP A 144 -11.16 16.49 6.52
C ASP A 144 -12.20 16.52 5.38
N ARG A 145 -13.37 17.13 5.63
CA ARG A 145 -14.47 17.20 4.66
C ARG A 145 -14.09 17.98 3.41
N ASP A 146 -13.32 19.04 3.54
CA ASP A 146 -12.92 19.89 2.43
C ASP A 146 -11.90 19.20 1.54
N GLU A 147 -10.98 18.42 2.13
CA GLU A 147 -10.05 17.58 1.40
C GLU A 147 -10.79 16.51 0.59
N ILE A 148 -11.72 15.81 1.21
CA ILE A 148 -12.55 14.79 0.53
C ILE A 148 -13.34 15.43 -0.60
N LEU A 149 -13.97 16.59 -0.39
CA LEU A 149 -14.74 17.30 -1.42
C LEU A 149 -13.87 17.69 -2.63
N ARG A 150 -12.68 18.24 -2.38
CA ARG A 150 -11.73 18.59 -3.45
C ARG A 150 -11.32 17.37 -4.28
N LEU A 151 -11.00 16.24 -3.64
CA LEU A 151 -10.65 15.01 -4.33
C LEU A 151 -11.82 14.44 -5.16
N LYS A 152 -13.06 14.57 -4.65
CA LYS A 152 -14.29 14.22 -5.41
C LYS A 152 -14.47 15.09 -6.65
N GLN A 153 -14.18 16.39 -6.54
CA GLN A 153 -14.30 17.30 -7.69
C GLN A 153 -13.32 16.92 -8.81
N ILE A 154 -12.09 16.55 -8.46
CA ILE A 154 -11.08 16.11 -9.44
C ILE A 154 -11.55 14.84 -10.19
N THR A 155 -12.18 13.90 -9.51
CA THR A 155 -12.67 12.65 -10.12
C THR A 155 -14.04 12.76 -10.80
N GLY A 156 -14.69 13.92 -10.75
CA GLY A 156 -16.06 14.11 -11.25
C GLY A 156 -17.15 13.51 -10.36
N LEU A 157 -16.81 12.89 -9.22
CA LEU A 157 -17.78 12.32 -8.29
C LEU A 157 -18.71 13.37 -7.66
N ALA A 158 -18.25 14.61 -7.55
CA ALA A 158 -19.07 15.71 -7.01
C ALA A 158 -20.27 16.03 -7.92
N ALA A 159 -20.16 15.84 -9.23
CA ALA A 159 -21.25 16.05 -10.17
C ALA A 159 -22.37 14.99 -10.05
N LEU A 160 -22.03 13.76 -9.64
CA LEU A 160 -22.98 12.69 -9.41
C LEU A 160 -23.78 12.86 -8.10
N CYS A 161 -23.20 13.49 -7.08
CA CYS A 161 -23.90 13.73 -5.80
C CYS A 161 -24.95 14.86 -5.87
N LEU A 162 -24.97 15.68 -6.92
CA LEU A 162 -25.97 16.74 -7.12
C LEU A 162 -27.21 16.29 -7.93
N LEU A 163 -27.23 15.03 -8.38
CA LEU A 163 -28.31 14.47 -9.19
C LEU A 163 -29.29 13.55 -8.40
N TYR A 164 -29.11 13.46 -7.06
CA TYR A 164 -30.01 12.75 -6.16
C TYR A 164 -30.31 13.70 -4.94
#